data_8a3a8ee08b3e2b2002d05aa0a80e0a6f
#
_entry.id   8a3a8ee08b3e2b2002d05aa0a80e0a6f
#
_cell.length_a   1.000
_cell.length_b   1.000
_cell.length_c   1.000
_cell.angle_alpha   90.00
_cell.angle_beta   90.00
_cell.angle_gamma   90.00
#
_symmetry.space_group_name_H-M   'P 1'
#
loop_
_entity.id
_entity.type
_entity.pdbx_description
1 polymer ?
#
loop_
_entity_poly.entity_id
_entity_poly.type
_entity_poly.pdbx_seq_one_letter_code
_entity_poly.pdbx_strand_id
1 'polypeptide(L)'
;INKLRLVSPTQYKSIIYEALIEMLDIDAISFTSDYDHKGYLTVFEADEKKLEKEKKRIGEELHKKGLEGEEFVKKLEEELSQTSCVKTKTVKLDQFQEIALANIDAMKEEMVNMVRKKRDSGKDSFELTPEKANKLHDDRSYCMALCAWFLSEKRLENIRTRKKPNAQDLLSKLQ
;
A
#
# COMPACT_ATOMS: atom_id res chain seq x y z
N ILE A 1 -8.70 24.51 -10.14
CA ILE A 1 -8.07 23.19 -10.02
C ILE A 1 -8.10 22.57 -11.41
N ASN A 2 -6.92 22.39 -12.05
CA ASN A 2 -6.84 21.69 -13.32
C ASN A 2 -7.18 20.21 -13.09
N LYS A 3 -8.35 19.81 -13.57
CA LYS A 3 -8.86 18.42 -13.43
C LYS A 3 -8.26 17.46 -14.46
N LEU A 4 -7.60 17.98 -15.50
CA LEU A 4 -7.03 17.20 -16.58
C LEU A 4 -5.54 17.55 -16.75
N ARG A 5 -4.70 16.52 -16.77
CA ARG A 5 -3.27 16.62 -17.07
C ARG A 5 -2.96 15.66 -18.21
N LEU A 6 -2.49 16.20 -19.31
CA LEU A 6 -2.03 15.39 -20.44
C LEU A 6 -0.57 14.99 -20.23
N VAL A 7 -0.28 13.72 -20.35
CA VAL A 7 1.06 13.15 -20.19
C VAL A 7 1.46 12.41 -21.46
N SER A 8 2.64 12.73 -21.98
CA SER A 8 3.20 11.99 -23.13
C SER A 8 3.84 10.69 -22.66
N PRO A 9 3.33 9.51 -23.07
CA PRO A 9 3.92 8.23 -22.65
C PRO A 9 5.40 8.13 -23.00
N THR A 10 5.79 8.57 -24.17
CA THR A 10 7.19 8.49 -24.68
C THR A 10 8.17 9.26 -23.82
N GLN A 11 7.76 10.37 -23.21
CA GLN A 11 8.64 11.23 -22.42
C GLN A 11 8.71 10.81 -20.96
N TYR A 12 7.61 10.30 -20.41
CA TYR A 12 7.43 10.10 -18.96
C TYR A 12 7.37 8.65 -18.54
N LYS A 13 7.32 7.68 -19.46
CA LYS A 13 7.16 6.25 -19.14
C LYS A 13 8.18 5.76 -18.11
N SER A 14 9.44 6.14 -18.23
CA SER A 14 10.49 5.79 -17.27
C SER A 14 10.18 6.31 -15.87
N ILE A 15 9.92 7.61 -15.76
CA ILE A 15 9.65 8.28 -14.47
C ILE A 15 8.39 7.72 -13.81
N ILE A 16 7.37 7.41 -14.61
CA ILE A 16 6.10 6.85 -14.15
C ILE A 16 6.30 5.47 -13.54
N TYR A 17 7.06 4.59 -14.20
CA TYR A 17 7.35 3.25 -13.67
C TYR A 17 8.33 3.27 -12.50
N GLU A 18 9.29 4.19 -12.48
CA GLU A 18 10.17 4.40 -11.33
C GLU A 18 9.37 4.81 -10.09
N ALA A 19 8.40 5.72 -10.26
CA ALA A 19 7.50 6.09 -9.17
C ALA A 19 6.64 4.92 -8.68
N LEU A 20 6.18 4.03 -9.58
CA LEU A 20 5.46 2.82 -9.18
C LEU A 20 6.35 1.91 -8.34
N ILE A 21 7.59 1.67 -8.77
CA ILE A 21 8.55 0.85 -8.02
C ILE A 21 8.79 1.46 -6.64
N GLU A 22 9.07 2.77 -6.55
CA GLU A 22 9.25 3.46 -5.26
C GLU A 22 8.04 3.29 -4.34
N MET A 23 6.82 3.44 -4.87
CA MET A 23 5.59 3.31 -4.07
C MET A 23 5.33 1.88 -3.60
N LEU A 24 5.76 0.87 -4.35
CA LEU A 24 5.74 -0.54 -3.94
C LEU A 24 6.79 -0.83 -2.88
N ASP A 25 8.02 -0.33 -3.05
CA ASP A 25 9.14 -0.55 -2.13
C ASP A 25 8.88 0.02 -0.72
N ILE A 26 8.09 1.09 -0.64
CA ILE A 26 7.68 1.69 0.65
C ILE A 26 6.34 1.17 1.19
N ASP A 27 5.81 0.09 0.66
CA ASP A 27 4.52 -0.51 1.02
C ASP A 27 3.32 0.47 0.96
N ALA A 28 3.41 1.51 0.12
CA ALA A 28 2.33 2.48 -0.07
C ALA A 28 1.20 1.93 -0.95
N ILE A 29 1.43 0.83 -1.62
CA ILE A 29 0.48 0.12 -2.46
C ILE A 29 0.36 -1.31 -1.96
N SER A 30 -0.87 -1.74 -1.67
CA SER A 30 -1.18 -3.12 -1.33
C SER A 30 -2.27 -3.67 -2.23
N PHE A 31 -2.18 -4.95 -2.54
CA PHE A 31 -3.17 -5.65 -3.36
C PHE A 31 -3.94 -6.66 -2.52
N THR A 32 -5.21 -6.86 -2.86
CA THR A 32 -6.00 -7.94 -2.28
C THR A 32 -5.41 -9.29 -2.71
N SER A 33 -5.01 -10.10 -1.73
CA SER A 33 -4.33 -11.38 -1.97
C SER A 33 -5.25 -12.60 -1.96
N ASP A 34 -6.42 -12.50 -1.32
CA ASP A 34 -7.29 -13.65 -1.02
C ASP A 34 -8.55 -13.66 -1.90
N TYR A 35 -8.35 -13.39 -3.19
CA TYR A 35 -9.41 -13.49 -4.19
C TYR A 35 -9.54 -14.93 -4.70
N ASP A 36 -10.75 -15.48 -4.58
CA ASP A 36 -11.13 -16.77 -5.17
C ASP A 36 -11.82 -16.51 -6.52
N HIS A 37 -11.27 -17.05 -7.61
CA HIS A 37 -11.85 -16.99 -8.96
C HIS A 37 -13.27 -17.61 -9.08
N LYS A 38 -13.81 -18.16 -7.99
CA LYS A 38 -15.20 -18.63 -7.89
C LYS A 38 -16.20 -17.53 -7.48
N GLY A 39 -15.76 -16.28 -7.45
CA GLY A 39 -16.62 -15.15 -7.11
C GLY A 39 -16.73 -14.86 -5.60
N TYR A 40 -15.77 -15.31 -4.82
CA TYR A 40 -15.72 -15.05 -3.38
C TYR A 40 -14.42 -14.34 -3.00
N LEU A 41 -14.55 -13.37 -2.10
CA LEU A 41 -13.42 -12.66 -1.51
C LEU A 41 -13.35 -12.97 -0.03
N THR A 42 -12.18 -13.40 0.43
CA THR A 42 -11.92 -13.54 1.86
C THR A 42 -11.40 -12.22 2.42
N VAL A 43 -12.16 -11.64 3.32
CA VAL A 43 -11.82 -10.38 3.99
C VAL A 43 -11.40 -10.67 5.41
N PHE A 44 -10.32 -10.04 5.85
CA PHE A 44 -9.83 -10.09 7.22
C PHE A 44 -10.39 -8.89 7.99
N GLU A 45 -11.23 -9.17 8.98
CA GLU A 45 -11.81 -8.14 9.84
C GLU A 45 -11.25 -8.29 11.26
N ALA A 46 -11.04 -7.19 11.96
CA ALA A 46 -10.69 -7.23 13.37
C ALA A 46 -11.83 -7.88 14.17
N ASP A 47 -11.50 -8.87 14.98
CA ASP A 47 -12.44 -9.47 15.93
C ASP A 47 -12.44 -8.66 17.22
N GLU A 48 -13.31 -7.64 17.28
CA GLU A 48 -13.41 -6.74 18.44
C GLU A 48 -13.64 -7.48 19.75
N LYS A 49 -14.45 -8.54 19.75
CA LYS A 49 -14.72 -9.34 20.96
C LYS A 49 -13.48 -10.09 21.45
N LYS A 50 -12.71 -10.62 20.49
CA LYS A 50 -11.45 -11.30 20.80
C LYS A 50 -10.40 -10.28 21.26
N LEU A 51 -10.34 -9.13 20.59
CA LEU A 51 -9.45 -8.03 20.95
C LEU A 51 -9.71 -7.51 22.37
N GLU A 52 -10.98 -7.32 22.75
CA GLU A 52 -11.34 -6.88 24.11
C GLU A 52 -10.99 -7.93 25.18
N LYS A 53 -11.21 -9.21 24.88
CA LYS A 53 -10.83 -10.29 25.81
C LYS A 53 -9.31 -10.35 26.00
N GLU A 54 -8.56 -10.27 24.93
CA GLU A 54 -7.09 -10.26 24.98
C GLU A 54 -6.56 -9.01 25.69
N LYS A 55 -7.15 -7.85 25.41
CA LYS A 55 -6.83 -6.60 26.11
C LYS A 55 -7.01 -6.72 27.63
N LYS A 56 -8.11 -7.33 28.08
CA LYS A 56 -8.35 -7.57 29.50
C LYS A 56 -7.34 -8.56 30.09
N ARG A 57 -7.11 -9.68 29.40
CA ARG A 57 -6.16 -10.72 29.86
C ARG A 57 -4.74 -10.16 30.02
N ILE A 58 -4.24 -9.50 28.97
CA ILE A 58 -2.89 -8.91 28.98
C ILE A 58 -2.80 -7.79 30.03
N GLY A 59 -3.84 -6.94 30.13
CA GLY A 59 -3.90 -5.88 31.14
C GLY A 59 -3.82 -6.42 32.56
N GLU A 60 -4.56 -7.49 32.88
CA GLU A 60 -4.50 -8.14 34.21
C GLU A 60 -3.13 -8.76 34.48
N GLU A 61 -2.48 -9.35 33.47
CA GLU A 61 -1.13 -9.91 33.61
C GLU A 61 -0.07 -8.82 33.84
N LEU A 62 -0.16 -7.70 33.13
CA LEU A 62 0.75 -6.57 33.29
C LEU A 62 0.56 -5.86 34.61
N HIS A 63 -0.68 -5.73 35.13
CA HIS A 63 -0.94 -5.22 36.47
C HIS A 63 -0.38 -6.13 37.57
N LYS A 64 -0.50 -7.46 37.42
CA LYS A 64 0.12 -8.44 38.35
C LYS A 64 1.65 -8.33 38.37
N LYS A 65 2.27 -7.90 37.24
CA LYS A 65 3.71 -7.63 37.15
C LYS A 65 4.11 -6.27 37.73
N GLY A 66 3.15 -5.48 38.24
CA GLY A 66 3.39 -4.18 38.88
C GLY A 66 3.69 -3.04 37.88
N LEU A 67 3.28 -3.19 36.61
CA LEU A 67 3.46 -2.17 35.61
C LEU A 67 2.30 -1.18 35.67
N GLU A 68 2.62 0.13 35.64
CA GLU A 68 1.64 1.22 35.66
C GLU A 68 2.10 2.37 34.76
N GLY A 69 1.18 3.27 34.42
CA GLY A 69 1.46 4.48 33.63
C GLY A 69 1.84 4.22 32.18
N GLU A 70 2.78 4.99 31.67
CA GLU A 70 3.19 4.95 30.24
C GLU A 70 3.84 3.60 29.87
N GLU A 71 4.55 2.98 30.78
CA GLU A 71 5.22 1.70 30.54
C GLU A 71 4.22 0.55 30.40
N PHE A 72 3.11 0.61 31.14
CA PHE A 72 1.98 -0.31 30.99
C PHE A 72 1.34 -0.18 29.60
N VAL A 73 1.04 1.05 29.15
CA VAL A 73 0.41 1.29 27.85
C VAL A 73 1.29 0.79 26.71
N LYS A 74 2.58 1.11 26.76
CA LYS A 74 3.55 0.69 25.74
C LYS A 74 3.65 -0.84 25.62
N LYS A 75 3.75 -1.53 26.75
CA LYS A 75 3.80 -3.01 26.76
C LYS A 75 2.48 -3.65 26.34
N LEU A 76 1.36 -3.05 26.70
CA LEU A 76 0.04 -3.52 26.28
C LEU A 76 -0.11 -3.45 24.77
N GLU A 77 0.31 -2.35 24.15
CA GLU A 77 0.29 -2.19 22.71
C GLU A 77 1.24 -3.17 22.00
N GLU A 78 2.42 -3.38 22.56
CA GLU A 78 3.43 -4.29 22.03
C GLU A 78 2.94 -5.76 22.05
N GLU A 79 2.37 -6.23 23.15
CA GLU A 79 1.81 -7.58 23.26
C GLU A 79 0.53 -7.75 22.42
N LEU A 80 -0.32 -6.72 22.30
CA LEU A 80 -1.49 -6.75 21.43
C LEU A 80 -1.11 -6.83 19.95
N SER A 81 -0.04 -6.17 19.54
CA SER A 81 0.44 -6.21 18.15
C SER A 81 0.91 -7.61 17.73
N GLN A 82 1.35 -8.42 18.69
CA GLN A 82 1.77 -9.81 18.48
C GLN A 82 0.58 -10.80 18.47
N THR A 83 -0.61 -10.35 18.91
CA THR A 83 -1.78 -11.21 19.02
C THR A 83 -2.67 -11.07 17.78
N SER A 84 -2.87 -12.16 17.04
CA SER A 84 -3.76 -12.17 15.88
C SER A 84 -5.24 -12.18 16.33
N CYS A 85 -5.83 -11.00 16.45
CA CYS A 85 -7.26 -10.82 16.72
C CYS A 85 -8.05 -10.58 15.41
N VAL A 86 -7.90 -11.49 14.45
CA VAL A 86 -8.51 -11.37 13.12
C VAL A 86 -9.49 -12.52 12.92
N LYS A 87 -10.64 -12.22 12.34
CA LYS A 87 -11.61 -13.20 11.82
C LYS A 87 -11.68 -13.09 10.31
N THR A 88 -11.84 -14.21 9.65
CA THR A 88 -12.06 -14.27 8.21
C THR A 88 -13.57 -14.24 7.93
N LYS A 89 -13.93 -13.47 6.92
CA LYS A 89 -15.29 -13.41 6.40
C LYS A 89 -15.26 -13.58 4.89
N THR A 90 -15.99 -14.56 4.40
CA THR A 90 -16.14 -14.77 2.96
C THR A 90 -17.32 -13.94 2.46
N VAL A 91 -17.06 -13.05 1.51
CA VAL A 91 -18.06 -12.20 0.87
C VAL A 91 -18.24 -12.66 -0.56
N LYS A 92 -19.50 -12.86 -0.98
CA LYS A 92 -19.81 -13.13 -2.38
C LYS A 92 -19.70 -11.82 -3.16
N LEU A 93 -18.97 -11.86 -4.25
CA LEU A 93 -18.76 -10.74 -5.13
C LEU A 93 -19.92 -10.60 -6.12
N ASP A 94 -20.24 -9.39 -6.52
CA ASP A 94 -21.06 -9.14 -7.69
C ASP A 94 -20.21 -9.18 -8.97
N GLN A 95 -20.86 -9.21 -10.12
CA GLN A 95 -20.19 -9.32 -11.42
C GLN A 95 -19.19 -8.18 -11.67
N PHE A 96 -19.49 -6.96 -11.22
CA PHE A 96 -18.58 -5.83 -11.41
C PHE A 96 -17.34 -5.94 -10.54
N GLN A 97 -17.50 -6.43 -9.31
CA GLN A 97 -16.41 -6.69 -8.38
C GLN A 97 -15.50 -7.81 -8.89
N GLU A 98 -16.08 -8.90 -9.43
CA GLU A 98 -15.31 -9.98 -10.04
C GLU A 98 -14.47 -9.48 -11.24
N ILE A 99 -15.07 -8.69 -12.13
CA ILE A 99 -14.37 -8.09 -13.28
C ILE A 99 -13.24 -7.16 -12.79
N ALA A 100 -13.49 -6.35 -11.75
CA ALA A 100 -12.48 -5.45 -11.20
C ALA A 100 -11.28 -6.23 -10.64
N LEU A 101 -11.52 -7.30 -9.88
CA LEU A 101 -10.46 -8.13 -9.31
C LEU A 101 -9.70 -8.91 -10.40
N ALA A 102 -10.41 -9.43 -11.40
CA ALA A 102 -9.77 -10.07 -12.56
C ALA A 102 -8.86 -9.08 -13.33
N ASN A 103 -9.26 -7.82 -13.46
CA ASN A 103 -8.39 -6.79 -14.05
C ASN A 103 -7.18 -6.46 -13.17
N ILE A 104 -7.31 -6.51 -11.86
CA ILE A 104 -6.17 -6.35 -10.93
C ILE A 104 -5.18 -7.51 -11.10
N ASP A 105 -5.65 -8.75 -11.22
CA ASP A 105 -4.78 -9.91 -11.44
C ASP A 105 -4.09 -9.84 -12.81
N ALA A 106 -4.82 -9.46 -13.85
CA ALA A 106 -4.22 -9.23 -15.18
C ALA A 106 -3.17 -8.10 -15.14
N MET A 107 -3.41 -7.03 -14.39
CA MET A 107 -2.45 -5.95 -14.18
C MET A 107 -1.19 -6.45 -13.46
N LYS A 108 -1.34 -7.28 -12.41
CA LYS A 108 -0.20 -7.91 -11.73
C LYS A 108 0.62 -8.78 -12.67
N GLU A 109 -0.05 -9.56 -13.54
CA GLU A 109 0.64 -10.37 -14.56
C GLU A 109 1.44 -9.48 -15.54
N GLU A 110 0.87 -8.35 -15.99
CA GLU A 110 1.59 -7.38 -16.81
C GLU A 110 2.83 -6.85 -16.06
N MET A 111 2.67 -6.42 -14.80
CA MET A 111 3.77 -5.87 -13.99
C MET A 111 4.92 -6.86 -13.77
N VAL A 112 4.61 -8.12 -13.45
CA VAL A 112 5.63 -9.17 -13.25
C VAL A 112 6.41 -9.47 -14.53
N ASN A 113 5.79 -9.29 -15.69
CA ASN A 113 6.43 -9.51 -17.00
C ASN A 113 7.07 -8.24 -17.59
N MET A 114 7.10 -7.14 -16.84
CA MET A 114 7.77 -5.91 -17.24
C MET A 114 9.26 -6.00 -16.95
N VAL A 115 10.09 -5.63 -17.93
CA VAL A 115 11.55 -5.57 -17.77
C VAL A 115 12.06 -4.16 -17.94
N ARG A 116 13.03 -3.80 -17.11
CA ARG A 116 13.78 -2.55 -17.18
C ARG A 116 14.99 -2.75 -18.07
N LYS A 117 15.11 -1.94 -19.12
CA LYS A 117 16.26 -1.94 -20.03
C LYS A 117 16.93 -0.58 -20.04
N LYS A 118 18.26 -0.54 -19.93
CA LYS A 118 19.03 0.68 -20.20
C LYS A 118 19.10 0.92 -21.70
N ARG A 119 18.75 2.13 -22.14
CA ARG A 119 18.97 2.60 -23.51
C ARG A 119 20.33 3.25 -23.63
N ASP A 120 20.87 3.31 -24.85
CA ASP A 120 22.14 3.99 -25.14
C ASP A 120 22.10 5.48 -24.77
N SER A 121 20.92 6.09 -24.73
CA SER A 121 20.69 7.45 -24.23
C SER A 121 20.85 7.63 -22.73
N GLY A 122 21.15 6.56 -21.97
CA GLY A 122 21.24 6.56 -20.52
C GLY A 122 19.90 6.55 -19.78
N LYS A 123 18.77 6.64 -20.51
CA LYS A 123 17.43 6.55 -19.91
C LYS A 123 16.98 5.09 -19.88
N ASP A 124 16.30 4.74 -18.80
CA ASP A 124 15.67 3.44 -18.68
C ASP A 124 14.40 3.36 -19.55
N SER A 125 14.15 2.18 -20.10
CA SER A 125 12.85 1.86 -20.72
C SER A 125 12.21 0.68 -20.00
N PHE A 126 10.90 0.69 -19.96
CA PHE A 126 10.09 -0.38 -19.39
C PHE A 126 9.27 -1.02 -20.49
N GLU A 127 9.45 -2.30 -20.72
CA GLU A 127 8.86 -3.05 -21.81
C GLU A 127 8.47 -4.44 -21.32
N LEU A 128 7.44 -5.04 -21.93
CA LEU A 128 7.13 -6.45 -21.66
C LEU A 128 8.26 -7.35 -22.15
N THR A 129 8.44 -8.49 -21.51
CA THR A 129 9.37 -9.52 -21.98
C THR A 129 9.02 -9.93 -23.41
N PRO A 130 10.00 -10.25 -24.28
CA PRO A 130 9.74 -10.62 -25.67
C PRO A 130 8.76 -11.79 -25.83
N GLU A 131 8.78 -12.73 -24.88
CA GLU A 131 7.91 -13.89 -24.84
C GLU A 131 6.45 -13.55 -24.57
N LYS A 132 6.20 -12.43 -23.92
CA LYS A 132 4.86 -11.96 -23.51
C LYS A 132 4.37 -10.77 -24.32
N ALA A 133 5.24 -10.07 -25.05
CA ALA A 133 4.91 -8.86 -25.80
C ALA A 133 3.79 -9.05 -26.85
N ASN A 134 3.63 -10.28 -27.39
CA ASN A 134 2.56 -10.61 -28.33
C ASN A 134 1.26 -11.11 -27.65
N LYS A 135 1.28 -11.33 -26.34
CA LYS A 135 0.15 -11.93 -25.59
C LYS A 135 -0.43 -11.01 -24.56
N LEU A 136 0.37 -10.11 -24.03
CA LEU A 136 -0.02 -9.15 -23.01
C LEU A 136 0.11 -7.73 -23.56
N HIS A 137 -0.68 -6.83 -23.00
CA HIS A 137 -0.56 -5.40 -23.20
C HIS A 137 -0.09 -4.79 -21.87
N ASP A 138 0.58 -3.65 -21.91
CA ASP A 138 1.05 -2.97 -20.70
C ASP A 138 0.10 -1.83 -20.23
N ASP A 139 -1.11 -1.81 -20.78
CA ASP A 139 -2.05 -0.71 -20.56
C ASP A 139 -2.50 -0.59 -19.10
N ARG A 140 -2.79 -1.73 -18.44
CA ARG A 140 -3.25 -1.73 -17.05
C ARG A 140 -2.11 -1.38 -16.10
N SER A 141 -0.94 -1.96 -16.31
CA SER A 141 0.27 -1.64 -15.54
C SER A 141 0.67 -0.18 -15.72
N TYR A 142 0.52 0.36 -16.93
CA TYR A 142 0.76 1.76 -17.22
C TYR A 142 -0.24 2.68 -16.49
N CYS A 143 -1.53 2.34 -16.50
CA CYS A 143 -2.53 3.09 -15.74
C CYS A 143 -2.21 3.10 -14.23
N MET A 144 -1.81 1.95 -13.68
CA MET A 144 -1.40 1.86 -12.29
C MET A 144 -0.17 2.71 -11.99
N ALA A 145 0.82 2.66 -12.89
CA ALA A 145 2.03 3.47 -12.77
C ALA A 145 1.74 4.97 -12.81
N LEU A 146 0.81 5.41 -13.67
CA LEU A 146 0.33 6.80 -13.70
C LEU A 146 -0.31 7.23 -12.37
N CYS A 147 -1.15 6.37 -11.79
CA CYS A 147 -1.75 6.63 -10.48
C CYS A 147 -0.67 6.74 -9.39
N ALA A 148 0.28 5.81 -9.36
CA ALA A 148 1.39 5.79 -8.41
C ALA A 148 2.24 7.06 -8.54
N TRP A 149 2.57 7.47 -9.76
CA TRP A 149 3.33 8.71 -10.01
C TRP A 149 2.59 9.94 -9.49
N PHE A 150 1.29 10.08 -9.79
CA PHE A 150 0.49 11.19 -9.28
C PHE A 150 0.42 11.21 -7.74
N LEU A 151 0.25 10.05 -7.11
CA LEU A 151 0.24 9.94 -5.66
C LEU A 151 1.61 10.25 -5.03
N SER A 152 2.69 9.83 -5.68
CA SER A 152 4.06 10.15 -5.23
C SER A 152 4.32 11.66 -5.27
N GLU A 153 3.89 12.36 -6.33
CA GLU A 153 3.97 13.83 -6.41
C GLU A 153 3.19 14.50 -5.26
N LYS A 154 1.98 14.03 -4.99
CA LYS A 154 1.14 14.54 -3.88
C LYS A 154 1.76 14.28 -2.51
N ARG A 155 2.34 13.10 -2.32
CA ARG A 155 3.08 12.76 -1.09
C ARG A 155 4.25 13.71 -0.87
N LEU A 156 5.06 13.94 -1.91
CA LEU A 156 6.21 14.86 -1.84
C LEU A 156 5.77 16.31 -1.57
N GLU A 157 4.68 16.76 -2.19
CA GLU A 157 4.08 18.07 -1.94
C GLU A 157 3.67 18.21 -0.46
N ASN A 158 2.99 17.20 0.09
CA ASN A 158 2.56 17.17 1.50
C ASN A 158 3.75 17.15 2.47
N ILE A 159 4.83 16.45 2.15
CA ILE A 159 6.06 16.46 2.97
C ILE A 159 6.71 17.85 2.97
N ARG A 160 6.77 18.50 1.81
CA ARG A 160 7.34 19.84 1.67
C ARG A 160 6.52 20.92 2.37
N THR A 161 5.19 20.78 2.36
CA THR A 161 4.26 21.74 2.97
C THR A 161 4.07 21.53 4.47
N ARG A 162 4.46 20.38 5.04
CA ARG A 162 4.51 20.22 6.49
C ARG A 162 5.50 21.25 7.05
N LYS A 163 4.95 22.29 7.71
CA LYS A 163 5.76 23.27 8.43
C LYS A 163 6.72 22.52 9.36
N LYS A 164 8.02 22.69 9.16
CA LYS A 164 9.01 22.26 10.16
C LYS A 164 8.59 22.92 11.47
N PRO A 165 8.44 22.19 12.57
CA PRO A 165 8.10 22.79 13.86
C PRO A 165 9.15 23.88 14.12
N ASN A 166 8.71 25.09 14.39
CA ASN A 166 9.61 26.20 14.72
C ASN A 166 10.37 25.80 15.98
N ALA A 167 11.66 26.14 16.06
CA ALA A 167 12.45 25.88 17.26
C ALA A 167 11.79 26.44 18.53
N GLN A 168 11.03 27.54 18.42
CA GLN A 168 10.21 28.09 19.48
C GLN A 168 9.05 27.17 19.91
N ASP A 169 8.38 26.47 18.99
CA ASP A 169 7.31 25.50 19.31
C ASP A 169 7.86 24.24 20.01
N LEU A 170 9.13 23.89 19.73
CA LEU A 170 9.80 22.79 20.42
C LEU A 170 10.25 23.19 21.82
N LEU A 171 10.75 24.43 22.01
CA LEU A 171 11.16 24.95 23.31
C LEU A 171 9.97 25.17 24.26
N SER A 172 8.81 25.58 23.75
CA SER A 172 7.60 25.76 24.57
C SER A 172 6.99 24.44 25.07
N LYS A 173 7.37 23.29 24.50
CA LYS A 173 6.94 21.96 24.96
C LYS A 173 7.89 21.32 26.00
N LEU A 174 9.03 21.97 26.26
CA LEU A 174 10.04 21.54 27.22
C LEU A 174 9.99 22.34 28.54
N GLN A 175 9.06 23.27 28.65
CA GLN A 175 8.73 23.99 29.87
C GLN A 175 7.43 23.45 30.51
#